data_e813ba2759302db197fabb596ae716ae
#
_entry.id   e813ba2759302db197fabb596ae716ae
#
_cell.length_a   1.000
_cell.length_b   1.000
_cell.length_c   1.000
_cell.angle_alpha   90.00
_cell.angle_beta   90.00
_cell.angle_gamma   90.00
#
_symmetry.space_group_name_H-M   'P 1'
#
loop_
_entity.id
_entity.type
_entity.pdbx_description
1 polymer ?
#
loop_
_entity_poly.entity_id
_entity_poly.type
_entity_poly.pdbx_seq_one_letter_code
_entity_poly.pdbx_strand_id
1 'polypeptide(L)' 'MKIHIEWLDQHNYWVHYTTMNHQPSALRTAENRARSTGKKHRLISDDGTLIDLISY' A
#
# COMPACT_ATOMS: atom_id res chain seq x y z
N MET A 1 -3.89 14.62 -5.39
CA MET A 1 -4.58 13.46 -4.81
C MET A 1 -3.61 12.68 -3.95
N LYS A 2 -4.02 12.32 -2.76
CA LYS A 2 -3.17 11.54 -1.86
C LYS A 2 -3.41 10.05 -2.03
N ILE A 3 -2.35 9.30 -1.91
CA ILE A 3 -2.38 7.84 -2.03
C ILE A 3 -1.81 7.27 -0.75
N HIS A 4 -2.60 6.44 -0.08
CA HIS A 4 -2.21 5.81 1.18
C HIS A 4 -1.69 4.42 0.90
N ILE A 5 -0.51 4.11 1.42
CA ILE A 5 0.06 2.77 1.35
C ILE A 5 -0.23 2.07 2.67
N GLU A 6 -0.87 0.91 2.58
CA GLU A 6 -1.21 0.10 3.74
C GLU A 6 -0.70 -1.33 3.55
N TRP A 7 -0.45 -2.00 4.67
CA TRP A 7 0.00 -3.38 4.65
C TRP A 7 -0.88 -4.23 5.58
N LEU A 8 -0.98 -5.51 5.27
CA LEU A 8 -1.84 -6.43 6.01
C LEU A 8 -1.03 -7.09 7.11
N ASP A 9 -1.48 -6.92 8.36
CA ASP A 9 -0.78 -7.53 9.49
C ASP A 9 -1.23 -8.98 9.70
N GLN A 10 -0.64 -9.64 10.69
CA GLN A 10 -0.89 -11.05 10.96
C GLN A 10 -2.31 -11.33 11.46
N HIS A 11 -3.03 -10.30 11.87
CA HIS A 11 -4.42 -10.40 12.33
C HIS A 11 -5.43 -10.02 11.25
N ASN A 12 -4.96 -9.84 10.01
CA ASN A 12 -5.78 -9.44 8.86
C ASN A 12 -6.34 -8.03 8.97
N TYR A 13 -5.63 -7.14 9.66
CA TYR A 13 -5.96 -5.72 9.66
C TYR A 13 -5.02 -4.96 8.76
N TRP A 14 -5.56 -3.98 8.04
CA TRP A 14 -4.76 -3.08 7.22
C TRP A 14 -4.17 -1.98 8.08
N VAL A 15 -2.86 -1.83 8.02
CA VAL A 15 -2.10 -0.86 8.83
C VAL A 15 -1.53 0.19 7.89
N HIS A 16 -1.74 1.46 8.21
CA HIS A 16 -1.22 2.56 7.41
C HIS A 16 0.30 2.62 7.53
N TYR A 17 0.98 2.69 6.39
CA TYR A 17 2.43 2.84 6.34
C TYR A 17 2.84 4.28 6.04
N THR A 18 2.37 4.83 4.92
CA THR A 18 2.70 6.19 4.53
C THR A 18 1.69 6.73 3.52
N THR A 19 1.75 8.03 3.29
CA THR A 19 0.91 8.71 2.31
C THR A 19 1.81 9.42 1.30
N MET A 20 1.51 9.26 0.02
CA MET A 20 2.29 9.88 -1.06
C MET A 20 1.35 10.55 -2.05
N ASN A 21 1.90 11.47 -2.86
CA ASN A 21 1.11 12.23 -3.82
C ASN A 21 1.31 11.79 -5.27
N HIS A 22 2.28 10.90 -5.51
CA HIS A 22 2.67 10.50 -6.87
C HIS A 22 2.46 8.99 -7.01
N GLN A 23 1.49 8.60 -7.84
CA GLN A 23 1.08 7.20 -7.92
C GLN A 23 2.19 6.25 -8.34
N PRO A 24 3.02 6.54 -9.38
CA PRO A 24 4.10 5.62 -9.74
C PRO A 24 5.11 5.42 -8.61
N SER A 25 5.43 6.47 -7.87
CA SER A 25 6.33 6.35 -6.71
C SER A 25 5.70 5.54 -5.59
N ALA A 26 4.40 5.75 -5.34
CA ALA A 26 3.68 5.00 -4.32
C ALA A 26 3.66 3.51 -4.67
N LEU A 27 3.39 3.19 -5.92
CA LEU A 27 3.38 1.79 -6.38
C LEU A 27 4.74 1.15 -6.18
N ARG A 28 5.81 1.83 -6.57
CA ARG A 28 7.17 1.31 -6.43
C ARG A 28 7.52 1.07 -4.97
N THR A 29 7.18 2.03 -4.11
CA THR A 29 7.42 1.90 -2.67
C THR A 29 6.69 0.69 -2.09
N ALA A 30 5.41 0.53 -2.44
CA ALA A 30 4.61 -0.58 -1.95
C ALA A 30 5.14 -1.92 -2.47
N GLU A 31 5.54 -1.98 -3.74
CA GLU A 31 6.11 -3.20 -4.31
C GLU A 31 7.41 -3.60 -3.60
N ASN A 32 8.29 -2.64 -3.37
CA ASN A 32 9.54 -2.91 -2.68
C ASN A 32 9.32 -3.41 -1.26
N ARG A 33 8.38 -2.80 -0.54
CA ARG A 33 8.06 -3.24 0.80
C ARG A 33 7.41 -4.61 0.82
N ALA A 34 6.47 -4.86 -0.10
CA ALA A 34 5.82 -6.17 -0.18
C ALA A 34 6.84 -7.27 -0.42
N ARG A 35 7.82 -7.01 -1.30
CA ARG A 35 8.87 -7.96 -1.60
C ARG A 35 9.78 -8.20 -0.41
N SER A 36 10.18 -7.15 0.30
CA SER A 36 11.13 -7.27 1.42
C SER A 36 10.49 -7.82 2.68
N THR A 37 9.21 -7.55 2.91
CA THR A 37 8.51 -7.99 4.13
C THR A 37 7.73 -9.29 3.95
N GLY A 38 7.39 -9.64 2.71
CA GLY A 38 6.51 -10.78 2.42
C GLY A 38 5.06 -10.53 2.77
N LYS A 39 4.67 -9.29 3.07
CA LYS A 39 3.30 -8.95 3.47
C LYS A 39 2.55 -8.30 2.31
N LYS A 40 1.23 -8.51 2.28
CA LYS A 40 0.39 -7.84 1.30
C LYS A 40 0.38 -6.34 1.55
N HIS A 41 0.40 -5.58 0.47
CA HIS A 41 0.29 -4.14 0.51
C HIS A 41 -0.84 -3.70 -0.42
N ARG A 42 -1.42 -2.54 -0.13
CA ARG A 42 -2.43 -1.96 -1.01
C ARG A 42 -2.26 -0.45 -1.08
N LEU A 43 -2.72 0.11 -2.19
CA LEU A 43 -2.78 1.55 -2.39
C LEU A 43 -4.25 1.96 -2.36
N ILE A 44 -4.56 2.93 -1.52
CA ILE A 44 -5.93 3.43 -1.32
C ILE A 44 -5.91 4.94 -1.53
N SER A 45 -6.88 5.46 -2.28
CA SER A 45 -7.03 6.90 -2.45
C SER A 45 -7.75 7.51 -1.24
N ASP A 46 -7.80 8.86 -1.20
CA ASP A 46 -8.43 9.58 -0.10
C ASP A 46 -9.90 9.21 0.11
N ASP A 47 -10.59 8.84 -0.97
CA ASP A 47 -12.01 8.50 -0.90
C ASP A 47 -12.26 7.02 -0.58
N GLY A 48 -11.19 6.27 -0.28
CA GLY A 48 -11.31 4.86 0.06
C GLY A 48 -11.29 3.92 -1.14
N THR A 49 -11.08 4.44 -2.34
CA THR A 49 -11.02 3.60 -3.55
C THR A 49 -9.72 2.80 -3.58
N LEU A 50 -9.83 1.50 -3.78
CA LEU A 50 -8.66 0.65 -3.95
C LEU A 50 -8.02 0.93 -5.30
N ILE A 51 -6.76 1.37 -5.28
CA ILE A 51 -6.00 1.65 -6.50
C ILE A 51 -5.28 0.40 -6.98
N ASP A 52 -4.63 -0.29 -6.06
CA ASP A 52 -3.88 -1.50 -6.41
C ASP A 52 -3.71 -2.40 -5.20
N LEU A 53 -3.56 -3.70 -5.45
CA LEU A 53 -3.31 -4.69 -4.42
C LEU A 53 -2.05 -5.45 -4.81
N ILE A 54 -1.07 -5.48 -3.92
CA ILE A 54 0.26 -6.04 -4.19
C ILE A 54 0.51 -7.21 -3.25
N SER A 55 0.86 -8.35 -3.85
CA SER A 55 1.08 -9.59 -3.12
C SER A 55 2.26 -10.33 -3.74
N TYR A 56 3.17 -10.81 -2.90
CA TYR A 56 4.31 -11.63 -3.31
C TYR A 56 4.38 -12.93 -2.53
#